data_89a2867c0ed2018823043779348ec9c9
#
_entry.id   89a2867c0ed2018823043779348ec9c9
#
_cell.length_a   1.000
_cell.length_b   1.000
_cell.length_c   1.000
_cell.angle_alpha   90.00
_cell.angle_beta   90.00
_cell.angle_gamma   90.00
#
_symmetry.space_group_name_H-M   'P 1'
#
loop_
_entity.id
_entity.type
_entity.pdbx_description
1 polymer ?
#
loop_
_entity_poly.entity_id
_entity_poly.type
_entity_poly.pdbx_seq_one_letter_code
_entity_poly.pdbx_strand_id
1 'polypeptide(L)'
;MDQKSYHSYLFFHVANPYYQQPAAIRAKQKEAFQKLLGSQKDVSITAYTTLGLKPNTTFMLWVQAGDPAQIQALTRDILGTGFGQWLSLTYSYFGIIRASTYSGRTGKPEQEIRQYADRKPYLILYPFTKTSDWYLLDFENRKSIMGQHIKTGVAHPDIRQCLLYSYGVDDYEFVVSYETQTLEEFQDLVMELRGTLGRKYTVSDTPMFTCLYKSLAELVEWL
;
A
#
# COMPACT_ATOMS: atom_id res chain seq x y z
N MET A 1 4.79 15.94 19.24
CA MET A 1 3.61 15.98 18.33
C MET A 1 3.85 14.88 17.30
N ASP A 2 3.02 13.85 17.25
CA ASP A 2 3.13 12.85 16.19
C ASP A 2 2.99 13.56 14.85
N GLN A 3 4.04 13.52 14.07
CA GLN A 3 4.05 14.13 12.75
C GLN A 3 2.99 13.43 11.91
N LYS A 4 1.95 14.16 11.48
CA LYS A 4 0.91 13.61 10.60
C LYS A 4 1.57 12.95 9.40
N SER A 5 1.22 11.74 9.09
CA SER A 5 1.76 10.98 7.96
C SER A 5 0.62 10.59 7.03
N TYR A 6 0.64 11.17 5.84
CA TYR A 6 -0.29 10.89 4.75
C TYR A 6 0.35 9.89 3.81
N HIS A 7 -0.41 8.90 3.38
CA HIS A 7 0.07 7.84 2.52
C HIS A 7 -0.83 7.69 1.31
N SER A 8 -0.23 7.40 0.17
CA SER A 8 -0.96 6.97 -1.01
C SER A 8 -0.26 5.81 -1.68
N TYR A 9 -1.04 4.82 -2.10
CA TYR A 9 -0.59 3.73 -2.97
C TYR A 9 -1.07 4.03 -4.38
N LEU A 10 -0.16 4.47 -5.23
CA LEU A 10 -0.42 4.90 -6.60
C LEU A 10 -0.10 3.77 -7.57
N PHE A 11 -1.10 3.20 -8.22
CA PHE A 11 -0.93 2.13 -9.21
C PHE A 11 -0.96 2.69 -10.62
N PHE A 12 0.06 2.37 -11.38
CA PHE A 12 0.20 2.81 -12.75
C PHE A 12 0.17 1.63 -13.72
N HIS A 13 -0.51 1.85 -14.83
CA HIS A 13 -0.42 0.99 -16.02
C HIS A 13 0.42 1.69 -17.08
N VAL A 14 1.36 0.95 -17.66
CA VAL A 14 2.15 1.42 -18.80
C VAL A 14 1.49 0.95 -20.09
N ALA A 15 1.12 1.89 -20.95
CA ALA A 15 0.44 1.60 -22.21
C ALA A 15 1.33 0.80 -23.16
N ASN A 16 0.76 -0.20 -23.83
CA ASN A 16 1.49 -1.07 -24.77
C ASN A 16 2.32 -0.33 -25.84
N PRO A 17 1.87 0.80 -26.44
CA PRO A 17 2.67 1.53 -27.42
C PRO A 17 4.02 2.05 -26.89
N TYR A 18 4.17 2.19 -25.57
CA TYR A 18 5.46 2.55 -24.97
C TYR A 18 6.55 1.54 -25.33
N TYR A 19 6.25 0.26 -25.25
CA TYR A 19 7.22 -0.81 -25.52
C TYR A 19 7.63 -0.89 -27.00
N GLN A 20 6.87 -0.26 -27.89
CA GLN A 20 7.15 -0.15 -29.32
C GLN A 20 8.03 1.06 -29.67
N GLN A 21 8.28 1.96 -28.69
CA GLN A 21 9.16 3.10 -28.91
C GLN A 21 10.60 2.67 -29.13
N PRO A 22 11.39 3.42 -29.94
CA PRO A 22 12.83 3.18 -30.09
C PRO A 22 13.53 3.10 -28.73
N ALA A 23 14.45 2.14 -28.59
CA ALA A 23 15.15 1.89 -27.33
C ALA A 23 15.85 3.15 -26.77
N ALA A 24 16.43 3.99 -27.64
CA ALA A 24 17.09 5.23 -27.23
C ALA A 24 16.11 6.26 -26.63
N ILE A 25 14.86 6.30 -27.11
CA ILE A 25 13.81 7.17 -26.57
C ILE A 25 13.37 6.65 -25.19
N ARG A 26 13.10 5.34 -25.09
CA ARG A 26 12.74 4.70 -23.82
C ARG A 26 13.82 4.90 -22.77
N ALA A 27 15.11 4.75 -23.13
CA ALA A 27 16.22 4.96 -22.21
C ALA A 27 16.23 6.38 -21.61
N LYS A 28 16.08 7.42 -22.45
CA LYS A 28 15.98 8.81 -21.98
C LYS A 28 14.79 9.05 -21.06
N GLN A 29 13.63 8.47 -21.40
CA GLN A 29 12.43 8.60 -20.60
C GLN A 29 12.57 7.91 -19.23
N LYS A 30 13.17 6.71 -19.22
CA LYS A 30 13.49 5.96 -17.98
C LYS A 30 14.45 6.74 -17.09
N GLU A 31 15.53 7.28 -17.68
CA GLU A 31 16.51 8.09 -16.94
C GLU A 31 15.87 9.31 -16.29
N ALA A 32 15.05 10.06 -17.05
CA ALA A 32 14.35 11.22 -16.53
C ALA A 32 13.37 10.85 -15.40
N PHE A 33 12.63 9.75 -15.56
CA PHE A 33 11.72 9.24 -14.55
C PHE A 33 12.46 8.81 -13.27
N GLN A 34 13.55 8.06 -13.42
CA GLN A 34 14.39 7.65 -12.29
C GLN A 34 14.96 8.85 -11.54
N LYS A 35 15.47 9.84 -12.27
CA LYS A 35 15.98 11.08 -11.70
C LYS A 35 14.90 11.84 -10.93
N LEU A 36 13.70 11.94 -11.50
CA LEU A 36 12.56 12.58 -10.82
C LEU A 36 12.26 11.88 -9.49
N LEU A 37 12.10 10.56 -9.48
CA LEU A 37 11.78 9.82 -8.26
C LEU A 37 12.91 9.90 -7.22
N GLY A 38 14.17 9.78 -7.66
CA GLY A 38 15.35 9.82 -6.79
C GLY A 38 15.69 11.20 -6.22
N SER A 39 15.17 12.28 -6.83
CA SER A 39 15.42 13.66 -6.38
C SER A 39 14.45 14.17 -5.32
N GLN A 40 13.39 13.39 -5.01
CA GLN A 40 12.37 13.80 -4.05
C GLN A 40 12.93 13.87 -2.63
N LYS A 41 12.68 15.00 -1.95
CA LYS A 41 13.14 15.24 -0.56
C LYS A 41 11.97 15.33 0.43
N ASP A 42 10.81 15.70 -0.06
CA ASP A 42 9.63 15.98 0.76
C ASP A 42 8.70 14.79 0.89
N VAL A 43 8.97 13.71 0.15
CA VAL A 43 8.22 12.45 0.18
C VAL A 43 9.15 11.26 0.24
N SER A 44 8.70 10.20 0.90
CA SER A 44 9.33 8.88 0.84
C SER A 44 8.61 8.03 -0.19
N ILE A 45 9.35 7.37 -1.07
CA ILE A 45 8.82 6.54 -2.15
C ILE A 45 9.38 5.14 -2.02
N THR A 46 8.49 4.15 -1.95
CA THR A 46 8.83 2.74 -2.07
C THR A 46 8.18 2.18 -3.33
N ALA A 47 8.91 1.42 -4.12
CA ALA A 47 8.47 0.95 -5.43
C ALA A 47 8.24 -0.55 -5.47
N TYR A 48 7.22 -0.96 -6.22
CA TYR A 48 6.83 -2.35 -6.39
C TYR A 48 6.38 -2.60 -7.84
N THR A 49 6.61 -3.80 -8.37
CA THR A 49 5.97 -4.23 -9.61
C THR A 49 4.71 -5.06 -9.32
N THR A 50 3.72 -4.90 -10.16
CA THR A 50 2.47 -5.67 -10.17
C THR A 50 2.27 -6.39 -11.51
N LEU A 51 3.26 -6.29 -12.39
CA LEU A 51 3.21 -6.81 -13.76
C LEU A 51 2.88 -8.31 -13.76
N GLY A 52 1.83 -8.68 -14.49
CA GLY A 52 1.37 -10.07 -14.59
C GLY A 52 0.56 -10.58 -13.39
N LEU A 53 0.53 -9.87 -12.27
CA LEU A 53 -0.18 -10.28 -11.05
C LEU A 53 -1.53 -9.57 -10.88
N LYS A 54 -1.71 -8.42 -11.51
CA LYS A 54 -2.98 -7.68 -11.48
C LYS A 54 -3.25 -7.05 -12.84
N PRO A 55 -4.43 -7.28 -13.45
CA PRO A 55 -4.81 -6.60 -14.69
C PRO A 55 -4.77 -5.09 -14.55
N ASN A 56 -4.42 -4.40 -15.62
CA ASN A 56 -4.38 -2.94 -15.71
C ASN A 56 -3.44 -2.25 -14.71
N THR A 57 -2.44 -2.97 -14.20
CA THR A 57 -1.37 -2.41 -13.38
C THR A 57 -0.01 -2.94 -13.83
N THR A 58 0.99 -2.08 -13.84
CA THR A 58 2.39 -2.46 -14.16
C THR A 58 3.26 -2.30 -12.93
N PHE A 59 3.10 -1.19 -12.21
CA PHE A 59 3.83 -0.91 -10.99
C PHE A 59 3.01 -0.09 -10.00
N MET A 60 3.46 -0.07 -8.77
CA MET A 60 2.88 0.71 -7.69
C MET A 60 3.99 1.50 -6.98
N LEU A 61 3.69 2.74 -6.65
CA LEU A 61 4.50 3.58 -5.76
C LEU A 61 3.74 3.77 -4.44
N TRP A 62 4.34 3.37 -3.34
CA TRP A 62 3.89 3.75 -2.01
C TRP A 62 4.55 5.06 -1.63
N VAL A 63 3.77 6.13 -1.59
CA VAL A 63 4.21 7.49 -1.30
C VAL A 63 3.78 7.88 0.11
N GLN A 64 4.72 8.41 0.89
CA GLN A 64 4.49 8.90 2.25
C GLN A 64 4.92 10.36 2.32
N ALA A 65 4.08 11.23 2.90
CA ALA A 65 4.30 12.68 2.95
C ALA A 65 3.78 13.30 4.24
N GLY A 66 4.31 14.46 4.58
CA GLY A 66 3.80 15.30 5.68
C GLY A 66 2.55 16.10 5.30
N ASP A 67 2.32 16.30 3.99
CA ASP A 67 1.21 17.07 3.41
C ASP A 67 0.69 16.36 2.14
N PRO A 68 -0.64 16.20 1.96
CA PRO A 68 -1.21 15.66 0.74
C PRO A 68 -0.83 16.42 -0.54
N ALA A 69 -0.58 17.73 -0.45
CA ALA A 69 -0.14 18.54 -1.59
C ALA A 69 1.18 18.04 -2.19
N GLN A 70 2.07 17.44 -1.37
CA GLN A 70 3.33 16.84 -1.83
C GLN A 70 3.08 15.60 -2.68
N ILE A 71 2.08 14.78 -2.32
CA ILE A 71 1.66 13.61 -3.11
C ILE A 71 1.09 14.05 -4.46
N GLN A 72 0.26 15.10 -4.47
CA GLN A 72 -0.30 15.68 -5.70
C GLN A 72 0.80 16.26 -6.59
N ALA A 73 1.76 17.00 -6.02
CA ALA A 73 2.89 17.56 -6.75
C ALA A 73 3.72 16.46 -7.42
N LEU A 74 4.08 15.40 -6.66
CA LEU A 74 4.80 14.25 -7.20
C LEU A 74 4.02 13.59 -8.36
N THR A 75 2.72 13.35 -8.17
CA THR A 75 1.88 12.72 -9.20
C THR A 75 1.80 13.57 -10.47
N ARG A 76 1.60 14.89 -10.34
CA ARG A 76 1.65 15.84 -11.45
C ARG A 76 2.99 15.76 -12.19
N ASP A 77 4.08 15.75 -11.44
CA ASP A 77 5.42 15.76 -12.03
C ASP A 77 5.73 14.44 -12.74
N ILE A 78 5.28 13.30 -12.18
CA ILE A 78 5.35 11.98 -12.85
C ILE A 78 4.61 12.03 -14.20
N LEU A 79 3.36 12.46 -14.19
CA LEU A 79 2.52 12.51 -15.40
C LEU A 79 3.03 13.53 -16.42
N GLY A 80 3.74 14.58 -15.97
CA GLY A 80 4.37 15.59 -16.81
C GLY A 80 5.67 15.15 -17.49
N THR A 81 6.24 13.98 -17.13
CA THR A 81 7.44 13.46 -17.80
C THR A 81 7.16 12.93 -19.19
N GLY A 82 8.21 12.80 -20.02
CA GLY A 82 8.08 12.10 -21.30
C GLY A 82 7.64 10.64 -21.19
N PHE A 83 7.92 10.00 -20.04
CA PHE A 83 7.39 8.67 -19.72
C PHE A 83 5.92 8.75 -19.26
N GLY A 84 5.57 9.83 -18.54
CA GLY A 84 4.22 10.05 -17.99
C GLY A 84 3.09 10.02 -19.01
N GLN A 85 3.36 10.41 -20.28
CA GLN A 85 2.37 10.32 -21.37
C GLN A 85 1.89 8.88 -21.65
N TRP A 86 2.65 7.87 -21.20
CA TRP A 86 2.34 6.45 -21.38
C TRP A 86 1.72 5.84 -20.11
N LEU A 87 1.58 6.63 -19.05
CA LEU A 87 1.07 6.17 -17.77
C LEU A 87 -0.41 6.49 -17.60
N SER A 88 -1.15 5.51 -17.12
CA SER A 88 -2.50 5.71 -16.57
C SER A 88 -2.45 5.39 -15.08
N LEU A 89 -2.89 6.31 -14.23
CA LEU A 89 -3.15 6.05 -12.81
C LEU A 89 -4.45 5.23 -12.73
N THR A 90 -4.33 3.95 -12.42
CA THR A 90 -5.47 3.01 -12.48
C THR A 90 -6.13 2.81 -11.12
N TYR A 91 -5.35 2.90 -10.04
CA TYR A 91 -5.86 2.90 -8.66
C TYR A 91 -5.04 3.88 -7.82
N SER A 92 -5.73 4.51 -6.87
CA SER A 92 -5.11 5.34 -5.83
C SER A 92 -5.82 5.02 -4.51
N TYR A 93 -5.05 4.68 -3.48
CA TYR A 93 -5.57 4.44 -2.14
C TYR A 93 -4.92 5.41 -1.18
N PHE A 94 -5.70 6.31 -0.62
CA PHE A 94 -5.23 7.38 0.24
C PHE A 94 -5.67 7.16 1.69
N GLY A 95 -4.81 7.49 2.65
CA GLY A 95 -5.18 7.41 4.06
C GLY A 95 -4.13 8.03 4.97
N ILE A 96 -4.45 8.00 6.25
CA ILE A 96 -3.68 8.65 7.32
C ILE A 96 -3.31 7.61 8.35
N ILE A 97 -2.08 7.65 8.85
CA ILE A 97 -1.69 6.85 10.02
C ILE A 97 -2.32 7.43 11.28
N ARG A 98 -2.97 6.58 12.05
CA ARG A 98 -3.54 6.92 13.36
C ARG A 98 -3.27 5.82 14.36
N ALA A 99 -3.22 6.20 15.65
CA ALA A 99 -3.14 5.22 16.72
C ALA A 99 -4.38 4.31 16.73
N SER A 100 -4.16 3.02 16.97
CA SER A 100 -5.27 2.06 17.11
C SER A 100 -6.10 2.37 18.36
N THR A 101 -7.42 2.31 18.23
CA THR A 101 -8.35 2.48 19.35
C THR A 101 -8.50 1.21 20.19
N TYR A 102 -8.07 0.05 19.70
CA TYR A 102 -8.29 -1.26 20.34
C TYR A 102 -7.06 -1.83 21.04
N SER A 103 -5.89 -1.51 20.56
CA SER A 103 -4.66 -1.79 21.28
C SER A 103 -4.20 -0.48 21.90
N GLY A 104 -4.07 -0.38 23.20
CA GLY A 104 -3.45 0.78 23.88
C GLY A 104 -2.00 1.03 23.41
N ARG A 105 -1.55 0.26 22.44
CA ARG A 105 -0.35 0.40 21.60
C ARG A 105 -0.77 0.15 20.16
N THR A 106 -0.43 1.01 19.24
CA THR A 106 -0.27 0.67 17.81
C THR A 106 0.44 -0.66 17.77
N GLY A 107 -0.04 -1.67 17.08
CA GLY A 107 0.46 -3.05 17.03
C GLY A 107 1.87 -3.28 17.62
N LYS A 108 2.36 -4.47 17.70
CA LYS A 108 3.76 -4.62 18.15
C LYS A 108 4.61 -3.72 17.27
N PRO A 109 5.42 -2.79 17.85
CA PRO A 109 6.30 -1.93 17.04
C PRO A 109 7.10 -2.72 16.01
N GLU A 110 7.48 -3.94 16.35
CA GLU A 110 8.22 -4.85 15.48
C GLU A 110 7.45 -5.39 14.26
N GLN A 111 6.15 -5.19 14.16
CA GLN A 111 5.33 -5.55 12.99
C GLN A 111 4.93 -4.35 12.12
N GLU A 112 5.34 -3.16 12.50
CA GLU A 112 5.03 -1.95 11.71
C GLU A 112 6.03 -1.76 10.60
N ILE A 113 5.59 -1.86 9.33
CA ILE A 113 6.45 -1.78 8.13
C ILE A 113 7.35 -0.55 8.14
N ARG A 114 6.84 0.62 8.57
CA ARG A 114 7.56 1.90 8.52
C ARG A 114 8.78 1.97 9.43
N GLN A 115 8.91 1.07 10.39
CA GLN A 115 10.05 1.03 11.31
C GLN A 115 11.28 0.35 10.70
N TYR A 116 11.13 -0.27 9.53
CA TYR A 116 12.19 -0.99 8.86
C TYR A 116 12.70 -0.21 7.65
N ALA A 117 14.01 -0.14 7.51
CA ALA A 117 14.66 0.39 6.32
C ALA A 117 14.67 -0.63 5.17
N ASP A 118 14.79 -1.92 5.50
CA ASP A 118 14.71 -3.04 4.55
C ASP A 118 13.25 -3.34 4.18
N ARG A 119 13.06 -3.89 2.98
CA ARG A 119 11.76 -4.33 2.48
C ARG A 119 11.75 -5.85 2.30
N LYS A 120 10.64 -6.49 2.64
CA LYS A 120 10.44 -7.89 2.27
C LYS A 120 10.06 -8.02 0.80
N PRO A 121 10.26 -9.18 0.16
CA PRO A 121 10.04 -9.33 -1.27
C PRO A 121 8.60 -9.12 -1.72
N TYR A 122 7.62 -9.41 -0.86
CA TYR A 122 6.20 -9.30 -1.19
C TYR A 122 5.49 -8.29 -0.32
N LEU A 123 4.63 -7.49 -0.96
CA LEU A 123 3.64 -6.64 -0.30
C LEU A 123 2.26 -7.04 -0.80
N ILE A 124 1.35 -7.37 0.10
CA ILE A 124 -0.06 -7.56 -0.20
C ILE A 124 -0.82 -6.35 0.31
N LEU A 125 -1.62 -5.72 -0.57
CA LEU A 125 -2.39 -4.52 -0.26
C LEU A 125 -3.84 -4.69 -0.65
N TYR A 126 -4.75 -4.24 0.22
CA TYR A 126 -6.17 -4.13 -0.10
C TYR A 126 -6.87 -3.09 0.77
N PRO A 127 -7.89 -2.41 0.20
CA PRO A 127 -8.83 -1.61 0.97
C PRO A 127 -9.85 -2.52 1.66
N PHE A 128 -10.44 -2.08 2.77
CA PHE A 128 -11.59 -2.76 3.35
C PHE A 128 -12.55 -1.81 4.05
N THR A 129 -13.80 -2.27 4.16
CA THR A 129 -14.90 -1.53 4.80
C THR A 129 -15.62 -2.44 5.78
N LYS A 130 -15.98 -1.91 6.93
CA LYS A 130 -16.75 -2.61 7.95
C LYS A 130 -18.25 -2.49 7.70
N THR A 131 -19.02 -3.41 8.27
CA THR A 131 -20.50 -3.31 8.24
C THR A 131 -20.99 -2.20 9.17
N SER A 132 -22.19 -1.67 8.93
CA SER A 132 -22.83 -0.73 9.86
C SER A 132 -22.99 -1.32 11.26
N ASP A 133 -23.27 -2.63 11.36
CA ASP A 133 -23.40 -3.33 12.64
C ASP A 133 -22.13 -3.29 13.46
N TRP A 134 -20.95 -3.25 12.82
CA TRP A 134 -19.68 -3.08 13.52
C TRP A 134 -19.65 -1.82 14.38
N TYR A 135 -20.13 -0.71 13.85
CA TYR A 135 -20.11 0.59 14.50
C TYR A 135 -21.21 0.74 15.58
N LEU A 136 -22.27 -0.05 15.47
CA LEU A 136 -23.35 -0.11 16.44
C LEU A 136 -23.04 -1.01 17.63
N LEU A 137 -22.01 -1.85 17.55
CA LEU A 137 -21.51 -2.57 18.72
C LEU A 137 -20.96 -1.60 19.77
N ASP A 138 -21.14 -1.91 21.04
CA ASP A 138 -20.42 -1.21 22.10
C ASP A 138 -18.90 -1.44 22.01
N PHE A 139 -18.15 -0.59 22.70
CA PHE A 139 -16.69 -0.61 22.60
C PHE A 139 -16.07 -1.92 23.12
N GLU A 140 -16.60 -2.50 24.20
CA GLU A 140 -16.02 -3.71 24.82
C GLU A 140 -16.22 -4.93 23.90
N ASN A 141 -17.37 -5.05 23.24
CA ASN A 141 -17.61 -6.09 22.25
C ASN A 141 -16.65 -5.93 21.07
N ARG A 142 -16.49 -4.72 20.51
CA ARG A 142 -15.51 -4.48 19.44
C ARG A 142 -14.10 -4.82 19.87
N LYS A 143 -13.71 -4.43 21.07
CA LYS A 143 -12.39 -4.72 21.66
C LYS A 143 -12.14 -6.23 21.82
N SER A 144 -13.14 -6.96 22.29
CA SER A 144 -13.06 -8.43 22.42
C SER A 144 -12.86 -9.10 21.06
N ILE A 145 -13.65 -8.71 20.04
CA ILE A 145 -13.53 -9.25 18.67
C ILE A 145 -12.15 -8.91 18.08
N MET A 146 -11.70 -7.67 18.24
CA MET A 146 -10.36 -7.26 17.78
C MET A 146 -9.24 -7.94 18.55
N GLY A 147 -9.46 -8.29 19.81
CA GLY A 147 -8.50 -9.06 20.61
C GLY A 147 -8.17 -10.41 19.99
N GLN A 148 -9.18 -11.13 19.49
CA GLN A 148 -8.96 -12.39 18.74
C GLN A 148 -8.16 -12.15 17.45
N HIS A 149 -8.55 -11.14 16.69
CA HIS A 149 -7.88 -10.75 15.43
C HIS A 149 -6.40 -10.40 15.68
N ILE A 150 -6.13 -9.60 16.71
CA ILE A 150 -4.77 -9.20 17.10
C ILE A 150 -3.95 -10.42 17.54
N LYS A 151 -4.56 -11.34 18.32
CA LYS A 151 -3.89 -12.58 18.77
C LYS A 151 -3.44 -13.43 17.57
N THR A 152 -4.30 -13.58 16.58
CA THR A 152 -3.95 -14.29 15.33
C THR A 152 -2.79 -13.58 14.61
N GLY A 153 -2.86 -12.25 14.42
CA GLY A 153 -1.77 -11.51 13.77
C GLY A 153 -0.43 -11.62 14.51
N VAL A 154 -0.44 -11.63 15.85
CA VAL A 154 0.77 -11.78 16.68
C VAL A 154 1.39 -13.18 16.56
N ALA A 155 0.62 -14.20 16.19
CA ALA A 155 1.14 -15.56 15.95
C ALA A 155 2.00 -15.67 14.68
N HIS A 156 1.91 -14.65 13.78
CA HIS A 156 2.71 -14.53 12.56
C HIS A 156 3.70 -13.35 12.67
N PRO A 157 4.76 -13.46 13.48
CA PRO A 157 5.64 -12.33 13.82
C PRO A 157 6.45 -11.80 12.64
N ASP A 158 6.66 -12.63 11.63
CA ASP A 158 7.41 -12.26 10.42
C ASP A 158 6.59 -11.46 9.41
N ILE A 159 5.29 -11.33 9.60
CA ILE A 159 4.45 -10.48 8.76
C ILE A 159 4.41 -9.07 9.36
N ARG A 160 4.91 -8.10 8.58
CA ARG A 160 4.84 -6.68 8.92
C ARG A 160 3.58 -6.07 8.32
N GLN A 161 2.97 -5.10 8.98
CA GLN A 161 1.73 -4.46 8.50
C GLN A 161 1.80 -2.94 8.56
N CYS A 162 1.02 -2.29 7.71
CA CYS A 162 0.70 -0.87 7.82
C CYS A 162 -0.81 -0.70 7.60
N LEU A 163 -1.48 -0.03 8.52
CA LEU A 163 -2.91 0.25 8.44
C LEU A 163 -3.12 1.75 8.30
N LEU A 164 -3.78 2.14 7.22
CA LEU A 164 -4.23 3.50 6.98
C LEU A 164 -5.71 3.64 7.33
N TYR A 165 -6.06 4.78 7.91
CA TYR A 165 -7.43 5.21 8.15
C TYR A 165 -7.84 6.15 7.02
N SER A 166 -8.91 5.77 6.31
CA SER A 166 -9.36 6.46 5.09
C SER A 166 -10.80 6.99 5.20
N TYR A 167 -11.40 6.95 6.39
CA TYR A 167 -12.78 7.39 6.65
C TYR A 167 -13.04 8.79 6.12
N GLY A 168 -13.98 8.91 5.17
CA GLY A 168 -14.44 10.19 4.64
C GLY A 168 -13.41 10.95 3.80
N VAL A 169 -12.25 10.32 3.51
CA VAL A 169 -11.20 10.88 2.66
C VAL A 169 -10.85 10.01 1.47
N ASP A 170 -11.39 8.78 1.43
CA ASP A 170 -11.37 7.86 0.30
C ASP A 170 -12.69 7.06 0.31
N ASP A 171 -12.94 6.26 -0.73
CA ASP A 171 -14.14 5.41 -0.88
C ASP A 171 -14.17 4.24 0.13
N TYR A 172 -13.05 3.96 0.78
CA TYR A 172 -12.88 2.90 1.76
C TYR A 172 -12.61 3.47 3.15
N GLU A 173 -12.87 2.68 4.19
CA GLU A 173 -12.62 3.10 5.57
C GLU A 173 -11.17 2.87 5.98
N PHE A 174 -10.57 1.82 5.40
CA PHE A 174 -9.20 1.40 5.69
C PHE A 174 -8.49 0.94 4.44
N VAL A 175 -7.18 1.13 4.43
CA VAL A 175 -6.26 0.47 3.52
C VAL A 175 -5.20 -0.24 4.34
N VAL A 176 -5.04 -1.53 4.13
CA VAL A 176 -4.02 -2.33 4.83
C VAL A 176 -3.01 -2.89 3.86
N SER A 177 -1.75 -2.85 4.25
CA SER A 177 -0.67 -3.51 3.53
C SER A 177 0.11 -4.42 4.46
N TYR A 178 0.59 -5.53 3.92
CA TYR A 178 1.37 -6.54 4.63
C TYR A 178 2.63 -6.87 3.85
N GLU A 179 3.79 -6.77 4.50
CA GLU A 179 5.04 -7.31 3.97
C GLU A 179 5.30 -8.70 4.51
N THR A 180 5.65 -9.63 3.63
CA THR A 180 5.98 -11.02 3.98
C THR A 180 7.17 -11.55 3.19
N GLN A 181 7.86 -12.54 3.74
CA GLN A 181 8.94 -13.24 3.06
C GLN A 181 8.40 -14.26 2.05
N THR A 182 7.27 -14.88 2.34
CA THR A 182 6.60 -15.87 1.48
C THR A 182 5.10 -15.56 1.39
N LEU A 183 4.49 -15.90 0.26
CA LEU A 183 3.05 -15.70 0.07
C LEU A 183 2.23 -16.75 0.84
N GLU A 184 2.79 -17.93 1.03
CA GLU A 184 2.19 -19.02 1.77
C GLU A 184 1.95 -18.62 3.24
N GLU A 185 2.94 -18.03 3.91
CA GLU A 185 2.82 -17.53 5.28
C GLU A 185 1.70 -16.49 5.41
N PHE A 186 1.60 -15.56 4.44
CA PHE A 186 0.51 -14.61 4.42
C PHE A 186 -0.86 -15.27 4.19
N GLN A 187 -0.91 -16.30 3.34
CA GLN A 187 -2.11 -17.09 3.07
C GLN A 187 -2.60 -17.79 4.34
N ASP A 188 -1.70 -18.39 5.11
CA ASP A 188 -2.01 -19.04 6.38
C ASP A 188 -2.61 -18.05 7.37
N LEU A 189 -1.99 -16.87 7.54
CA LEU A 189 -2.54 -15.78 8.37
C LEU A 189 -3.96 -15.42 7.94
N VAL A 190 -4.19 -15.21 6.64
CA VAL A 190 -5.52 -14.81 6.14
C VAL A 190 -6.55 -15.93 6.35
N MET A 191 -6.19 -17.19 6.13
CA MET A 191 -7.09 -18.34 6.36
C MET A 191 -7.51 -18.41 7.84
N GLU A 192 -6.58 -18.22 8.77
CA GLU A 192 -6.90 -18.15 10.21
C GLU A 192 -7.82 -16.96 10.53
N LEU A 193 -7.50 -15.77 9.99
CA LEU A 193 -8.32 -14.56 10.19
C LEU A 193 -9.76 -14.73 9.65
N ARG A 194 -9.96 -15.48 8.56
CA ARG A 194 -11.30 -15.81 8.04
C ARG A 194 -12.16 -16.59 9.03
N GLY A 195 -11.54 -17.35 9.92
CA GLY A 195 -12.20 -18.08 11.00
C GLY A 195 -12.58 -17.24 12.22
N THR A 196 -12.16 -15.97 12.29
CA THR A 196 -12.44 -15.09 13.43
C THR A 196 -13.77 -14.34 13.29
N LEU A 197 -14.38 -13.95 14.44
CA LEU A 197 -15.60 -13.14 14.45
C LEU A 197 -15.46 -11.79 13.72
N GLY A 198 -14.26 -11.25 13.64
CA GLY A 198 -13.97 -10.00 12.92
C GLY A 198 -14.38 -10.04 11.46
N ARG A 199 -14.35 -11.23 10.82
CA ARG A 199 -14.76 -11.42 9.44
C ARG A 199 -16.24 -11.12 9.20
N LYS A 200 -17.10 -11.46 10.13
CA LYS A 200 -18.55 -11.21 10.04
C LYS A 200 -18.89 -9.73 9.80
N TYR A 201 -18.02 -8.85 10.27
CA TYR A 201 -18.21 -7.41 10.18
C TYR A 201 -17.39 -6.74 9.07
N THR A 202 -17.00 -7.48 8.05
CA THR A 202 -16.29 -6.93 6.87
C THR A 202 -17.21 -7.03 5.65
N VAL A 203 -17.56 -5.88 5.06
CA VAL A 203 -18.39 -5.80 3.84
C VAL A 203 -17.56 -6.23 2.63
N SER A 204 -16.40 -5.61 2.47
CA SER A 204 -15.51 -5.81 1.35
C SER A 204 -14.05 -5.70 1.79
N ASP A 205 -13.19 -6.47 1.15
CA ASP A 205 -11.74 -6.45 1.28
C ASP A 205 -11.07 -6.65 -0.10
N THR A 206 -11.67 -6.07 -1.12
CA THR A 206 -11.23 -6.11 -2.53
C THR A 206 -11.22 -4.71 -3.14
N PRO A 207 -10.43 -4.48 -4.20
CA PRO A 207 -9.52 -5.41 -4.86
C PRO A 207 -8.24 -5.68 -4.04
N MET A 208 -7.67 -6.90 -4.16
CA MET A 208 -6.39 -7.25 -3.56
C MET A 208 -5.27 -7.14 -4.58
N PHE A 209 -4.11 -6.70 -4.14
CA PHE A 209 -2.92 -6.55 -4.96
C PHE A 209 -1.75 -7.30 -4.32
N THR A 210 -1.12 -8.18 -5.09
CA THR A 210 0.17 -8.77 -4.76
C THR A 210 1.24 -7.99 -5.51
N CYS A 211 2.18 -7.43 -4.77
CA CYS A 211 3.21 -6.54 -5.29
C CYS A 211 4.59 -7.09 -4.92
N LEU A 212 5.55 -7.02 -5.84
CA LEU A 212 6.94 -7.42 -5.60
C LEU A 212 7.80 -6.17 -5.42
N TYR A 213 8.52 -6.13 -4.31
CA TYR A 213 9.44 -5.03 -4.03
C TYR A 213 10.52 -4.90 -5.10
N LYS A 214 10.80 -3.67 -5.48
CA LYS A 214 11.89 -3.27 -6.35
C LYS A 214 12.55 -2.01 -5.80
N SER A 215 13.88 -1.95 -5.83
CA SER A 215 14.52 -0.64 -5.74
C SER A 215 14.07 0.25 -6.90
N LEU A 216 14.19 1.57 -6.77
CA LEU A 216 13.80 2.48 -7.87
C LEU A 216 14.57 2.17 -9.16
N ALA A 217 15.84 1.78 -9.05
CA ALA A 217 16.66 1.42 -10.21
C ALA A 217 16.13 0.16 -10.90
N GLU A 218 15.88 -0.91 -10.13
CA GLU A 218 15.33 -2.15 -10.66
C GLU A 218 13.94 -1.95 -11.27
N LEU A 219 13.06 -1.14 -10.62
CA LEU A 219 11.76 -0.83 -11.20
C LEU A 219 11.91 -0.22 -12.59
N VAL A 220 12.74 0.82 -12.71
CA VAL A 220 12.97 1.53 -13.98
C VAL A 220 13.57 0.61 -15.05
N GLU A 221 14.45 -0.32 -14.66
CA GLU A 221 14.98 -1.32 -15.59
C GLU A 221 13.88 -2.22 -16.15
N TRP A 222 12.90 -2.60 -15.33
CA TRP A 222 11.76 -3.44 -15.71
C TRP A 222 10.76 -2.74 -16.63
N LEU A 223 10.70 -1.42 -16.63
CA LEU A 223 9.84 -0.61 -17.49
C LEU A 223 10.44 -0.46 -18.91
#